data_d27576b9fca151dbe3d1e36a2f5d1220
#
_entry.id   d27576b9fca151dbe3d1e36a2f5d1220
#
_cell.length_a   1.000
_cell.length_b   1.000
_cell.length_c   1.000
_cell.angle_alpha   90.00
_cell.angle_beta   90.00
_cell.angle_gamma   90.00
#
_symmetry.space_group_name_H-M   'P 1'
#
loop_
_entity.id
_entity.type
_entity.pdbx_description
1 polymer ?
#
loop_
_entity_poly.entity_id
_entity_poly.type
_entity_poly.pdbx_seq_one_letter_code
_entity_poly.pdbx_strand_id
1 'polypeptide(L)'
;EIELRPFAGRDMLSELRRHNRELKKVRAFIRSRVTKNEFERRFLAHFERMYEMAQSVTERMECSGYPELYKDNLKAGKLIHGDYNYHNIWISSGRIAVTNFEHFRMDVQVQDLYYFLRKVMEKYQWDTPFADFGIC
;
A
#
# COMPACT_ATOMS: atom_id res chain seq x y z
N GLU A 1 -30.47 6.06 6.91
CA GLU A 1 -29.08 5.85 7.37
C GLU A 1 -28.38 4.98 6.35
N ILE A 2 -27.36 5.50 5.64
CA ILE A 2 -26.62 4.73 4.62
C ILE A 2 -25.65 3.82 5.37
N GLU A 3 -25.79 2.50 5.19
CA GLU A 3 -24.87 1.56 5.76
C GLU A 3 -23.53 1.58 4.98
N LEU A 4 -22.49 2.19 5.55
CA LEU A 4 -21.18 2.35 4.92
C LEU A 4 -20.25 1.13 5.09
N ARG A 5 -20.64 0.12 5.87
CA ARG A 5 -19.84 -1.10 6.12
C ARG A 5 -19.35 -1.83 4.86
N PRO A 6 -20.14 -1.90 3.75
CA PRO A 6 -19.67 -2.52 2.51
C PRO A 6 -18.47 -1.84 1.87
N PHE A 7 -18.20 -0.58 2.25
CA PHE A 7 -17.11 0.23 1.71
C PHE A 7 -15.85 0.26 2.60
N ALA A 8 -15.80 -0.57 3.64
CA ALA A 8 -14.59 -0.66 4.47
C ALA A 8 -13.41 -1.17 3.64
N GLY A 9 -12.31 -0.44 3.69
CA GLY A 9 -11.04 -0.85 3.13
C GLY A 9 -10.49 -2.09 3.84
N ARG A 10 -9.50 -2.73 3.24
CA ARG A 10 -8.80 -3.84 3.87
C ARG A 10 -7.77 -3.30 4.85
N ASP A 11 -7.76 -3.83 6.06
CA ASP A 11 -6.73 -3.53 7.05
C ASP A 11 -5.34 -3.90 6.52
N MET A 12 -4.48 -2.89 6.36
CA MET A 12 -3.14 -3.06 5.78
C MET A 12 -2.28 -4.02 6.60
N LEU A 13 -2.41 -4.03 7.92
CA LEU A 13 -1.67 -4.96 8.78
C LEU A 13 -2.08 -6.42 8.51
N SER A 14 -3.37 -6.67 8.35
CA SER A 14 -3.90 -7.98 7.97
C SER A 14 -3.42 -8.41 6.59
N GLU A 15 -3.35 -7.49 5.63
CA GLU A 15 -2.82 -7.74 4.29
C GLU A 15 -1.32 -8.08 4.32
N LEU A 16 -0.51 -7.32 5.06
CA LEU A 16 0.93 -7.61 5.22
C LEU A 16 1.15 -9.00 5.83
N ARG A 17 0.40 -9.33 6.88
CA ARG A 17 0.45 -10.67 7.50
C ARG A 17 0.06 -11.78 6.53
N ARG A 18 -0.97 -11.54 5.70
CA ARG A 18 -1.41 -12.48 4.66
C ARG A 18 -0.31 -12.68 3.62
N HIS A 19 0.26 -11.61 3.08
CA HIS A 19 1.33 -11.67 2.08
C HIS A 19 2.58 -12.37 2.64
N ASN A 20 2.96 -12.12 3.89
CA ASN A 20 4.07 -12.82 4.51
C ASN A 20 3.84 -14.35 4.61
N ARG A 21 2.61 -14.78 4.91
CA ARG A 21 2.24 -16.21 4.87
C ARG A 21 2.30 -16.79 3.46
N GLU A 22 1.83 -16.04 2.47
CA GLU A 22 1.87 -16.45 1.06
C GLU A 22 3.32 -16.58 0.56
N LEU A 23 4.20 -15.63 0.88
CA LEU A 23 5.63 -15.71 0.54
C LEU A 23 6.28 -16.98 1.10
N LYS A 24 5.98 -17.38 2.33
CA LYS A 24 6.47 -18.66 2.90
C LYS A 24 5.97 -19.87 2.10
N LYS A 25 4.69 -19.87 1.70
CA LYS A 25 4.13 -20.96 0.87
C LYS A 25 4.81 -21.04 -0.49
N VAL A 26 4.99 -19.90 -1.16
CA VAL A 26 5.70 -19.83 -2.44
C VAL A 26 7.13 -20.36 -2.30
N ARG A 27 7.86 -19.94 -1.26
CA ARG A 27 9.20 -20.48 -0.96
C ARG A 27 9.20 -21.99 -0.81
N ALA A 28 8.29 -22.52 0.00
CA ALA A 28 8.19 -23.96 0.23
C ALA A 28 7.90 -24.73 -1.07
N PHE A 29 6.98 -24.21 -1.87
CA PHE A 29 6.67 -24.77 -3.19
C PHE A 29 7.88 -24.76 -4.12
N ILE A 30 8.59 -23.63 -4.25
CA ILE A 30 9.78 -23.56 -5.11
C ILE A 30 10.88 -24.50 -4.62
N ARG A 31 11.09 -24.59 -3.28
CA ARG A 31 12.09 -25.50 -2.71
C ARG A 31 11.80 -26.96 -3.03
N SER A 32 10.54 -27.39 -3.07
CA SER A 32 10.16 -28.77 -3.36
C SER A 32 10.33 -29.17 -4.82
N ARG A 33 10.46 -28.22 -5.75
CA ARG A 33 10.65 -28.53 -7.19
C ARG A 33 12.03 -29.11 -7.45
N VAL A 34 12.08 -30.17 -8.26
CA VAL A 34 13.35 -30.82 -8.67
C VAL A 34 14.15 -29.87 -9.57
N THR A 35 13.52 -29.30 -10.59
CA THR A 35 14.15 -28.34 -11.50
C THR A 35 13.64 -26.93 -11.21
N LYS A 36 14.55 -25.96 -11.19
CA LYS A 36 14.25 -24.56 -10.92
C LYS A 36 14.74 -23.68 -12.07
N ASN A 37 13.90 -22.76 -12.54
CA ASN A 37 14.32 -21.75 -13.51
C ASN A 37 15.20 -20.67 -12.84
N GLU A 38 15.70 -19.72 -13.63
CA GLU A 38 16.59 -18.67 -13.12
C GLU A 38 15.89 -17.75 -12.10
N PHE A 39 14.64 -17.37 -12.37
CA PHE A 39 13.85 -16.54 -11.43
C PHE A 39 13.70 -17.25 -10.07
N GLU A 40 13.34 -18.53 -10.07
CA GLU A 40 13.17 -19.32 -8.86
C GLU A 40 14.46 -19.45 -8.05
N ARG A 41 15.60 -19.59 -8.71
CA ARG A 41 16.92 -19.62 -8.05
C ARG A 41 17.24 -18.27 -7.40
N ARG A 42 17.03 -17.17 -8.13
CA ARG A 42 17.23 -15.81 -7.61
C ARG A 42 16.27 -15.51 -6.45
N PHE A 43 15.00 -15.88 -6.57
CA PHE A 43 14.02 -15.74 -5.51
C PHE A 43 14.49 -16.42 -4.22
N LEU A 44 14.93 -17.69 -4.30
CA LEU A 44 15.42 -18.42 -3.13
C LEU A 44 16.71 -17.81 -2.54
N ALA A 45 17.61 -17.33 -3.40
CA ALA A 45 18.87 -16.71 -2.95
C ALA A 45 18.65 -15.44 -2.13
N HIS A 46 17.60 -14.67 -2.46
CA HIS A 46 17.32 -13.40 -1.78
C HIS A 46 16.19 -13.50 -0.75
N PHE A 47 15.51 -14.64 -0.66
CA PHE A 47 14.30 -14.79 0.13
C PHE A 47 14.47 -14.39 1.58
N GLU A 48 15.49 -14.90 2.28
CA GLU A 48 15.64 -14.67 3.72
C GLU A 48 15.75 -13.17 4.02
N ARG A 49 16.65 -12.48 3.34
CA ARG A 49 16.83 -11.03 3.52
C ARG A 49 15.55 -10.24 3.26
N MET A 50 14.87 -10.53 2.14
CA MET A 50 13.64 -9.82 1.78
C MET A 50 12.49 -10.15 2.73
N TYR A 51 12.44 -11.38 3.21
CA TYR A 51 11.44 -11.84 4.15
C TYR A 51 11.63 -11.21 5.54
N GLU A 52 12.86 -11.11 6.03
CA GLU A 52 13.20 -10.39 7.28
C GLU A 52 12.77 -8.92 7.20
N MET A 53 13.02 -8.25 6.07
CA MET A 53 12.54 -6.89 5.85
C MET A 53 11.00 -6.81 5.90
N ALA A 54 10.30 -7.73 5.25
CA ALA A 54 8.83 -7.78 5.25
C ALA A 54 8.26 -8.03 6.65
N GLN A 55 8.90 -8.89 7.45
CA GLN A 55 8.54 -9.11 8.85
C GLN A 55 8.77 -7.85 9.69
N SER A 56 9.93 -7.22 9.58
CA SER A 56 10.24 -5.98 10.30
C SER A 56 9.25 -4.86 10.01
N VAL A 57 8.84 -4.69 8.75
CA VAL A 57 7.79 -3.73 8.38
C VAL A 57 6.46 -4.06 9.05
N THR A 58 6.08 -5.35 9.07
CA THR A 58 4.84 -5.79 9.70
C THR A 58 4.84 -5.54 11.21
N GLU A 59 5.93 -5.88 11.89
CA GLU A 59 6.11 -5.65 13.32
C GLU A 59 6.09 -4.15 13.69
N ARG A 60 6.80 -3.34 12.90
CA ARG A 60 6.78 -1.88 13.10
C ARG A 60 5.40 -1.30 12.91
N MET A 61 4.63 -1.78 11.94
CA MET A 61 3.25 -1.33 11.73
C MET A 61 2.33 -1.77 12.87
N GLU A 62 2.50 -2.99 13.36
CA GLU A 62 1.75 -3.52 14.50
C GLU A 62 1.98 -2.72 15.79
N CYS A 63 3.24 -2.31 16.04
CA CYS A 63 3.64 -1.50 17.19
C CYS A 63 3.43 0.01 16.98
N SER A 64 2.96 0.43 15.80
CA SER A 64 2.62 1.83 15.52
C SER A 64 1.19 2.15 15.95
N GLY A 65 0.80 3.43 15.91
CA GLY A 65 -0.58 3.84 16.12
C GLY A 65 -1.55 3.47 14.98
N TYR A 66 -1.10 2.70 13.96
CA TYR A 66 -1.94 2.35 12.80
C TYR A 66 -3.19 1.53 13.16
N PRO A 67 -3.13 0.48 14.02
CA PRO A 67 -4.31 -0.32 14.32
C PRO A 67 -5.45 0.51 14.94
N GLU A 68 -5.13 1.43 15.81
CA GLU A 68 -6.09 2.35 16.45
C GLU A 68 -6.59 3.39 15.45
N LEU A 69 -5.67 3.99 14.68
CA LEU A 69 -5.99 4.96 13.64
C LEU A 69 -6.96 4.37 12.59
N TYR A 70 -6.72 3.14 12.15
CA TYR A 70 -7.60 2.45 11.20
C TYR A 70 -9.02 2.27 11.77
N LYS A 71 -9.14 1.77 13.00
CA LYS A 71 -10.43 1.61 13.70
C LYS A 71 -11.18 2.93 13.85
N ASP A 72 -10.47 3.99 14.24
CA ASP A 72 -11.06 5.30 14.46
C ASP A 72 -11.51 5.93 13.14
N ASN A 73 -10.75 5.76 12.06
CA ASN A 73 -11.17 6.22 10.74
C ASN A 73 -12.44 5.49 10.25
N LEU A 74 -12.52 4.17 10.45
CA LEU A 74 -13.74 3.42 10.12
C LEU A 74 -14.95 3.89 10.93
N LYS A 75 -14.80 4.09 12.24
CA LYS A 75 -15.89 4.63 13.10
C LYS A 75 -16.33 6.02 12.67
N ALA A 76 -15.38 6.86 12.28
CA ALA A 76 -15.66 8.23 11.84
C ALA A 76 -16.16 8.32 10.40
N GLY A 77 -16.25 7.20 9.67
CA GLY A 77 -16.65 7.18 8.25
C GLY A 77 -15.68 7.94 7.34
N LYS A 78 -14.38 7.95 7.67
CA LYS A 78 -13.37 8.64 6.87
C LYS A 78 -13.19 7.93 5.54
N LEU A 79 -13.41 8.67 4.45
CA LEU A 79 -13.29 8.17 3.08
C LEU A 79 -11.95 8.54 2.48
N ILE A 80 -11.46 7.65 1.64
CA ILE A 80 -10.36 7.89 0.71
C ILE A 80 -10.88 7.76 -0.72
N HIS A 81 -10.18 8.39 -1.66
CA HIS A 81 -10.45 8.28 -3.09
C HIS A 81 -10.13 6.86 -3.61
N GLY A 82 -9.04 6.27 -3.13
CA GLY A 82 -8.59 4.92 -3.47
C GLY A 82 -7.81 4.81 -4.79
N ASP A 83 -7.83 5.86 -5.63
CA ASP A 83 -7.00 6.02 -6.83
C ASP A 83 -6.58 7.48 -7.02
N TYR A 84 -6.15 8.14 -5.92
CA TYR A 84 -5.78 9.54 -5.91
C TYR A 84 -4.43 9.75 -6.61
N ASN A 85 -4.46 10.12 -7.87
CA ASN A 85 -3.28 10.36 -8.70
C ASN A 85 -3.51 11.53 -9.66
N TYR A 86 -2.45 12.01 -10.30
CA TYR A 86 -2.50 13.20 -11.15
C TYR A 86 -3.38 13.07 -12.40
N HIS A 87 -3.74 11.85 -12.84
CA HIS A 87 -4.69 11.66 -13.95
C HIS A 87 -6.13 11.95 -13.54
N ASN A 88 -6.44 11.82 -12.25
CA ASN A 88 -7.76 12.05 -11.69
C ASN A 88 -7.92 13.45 -11.09
N ILE A 89 -6.92 14.33 -11.27
CA ILE A 89 -6.92 15.71 -10.78
C ILE A 89 -6.86 16.66 -11.95
N TRP A 90 -7.87 17.52 -12.03
CA TRP A 90 -7.98 18.55 -13.06
C TRP A 90 -7.80 19.92 -12.43
N ILE A 91 -6.92 20.74 -13.01
CA ILE A 91 -6.68 22.10 -12.55
C ILE A 91 -7.02 23.04 -13.71
N SER A 92 -7.98 23.92 -13.51
CA SER A 92 -8.39 24.93 -14.51
C SER A 92 -8.79 26.22 -13.80
N SER A 93 -8.25 27.35 -14.24
CA SER A 93 -8.60 28.69 -13.73
C SER A 93 -8.60 28.81 -12.21
N GLY A 94 -7.58 28.21 -11.55
CA GLY A 94 -7.46 28.20 -10.09
C GLY A 94 -8.41 27.29 -9.34
N ARG A 95 -9.20 26.49 -10.05
CA ARG A 95 -10.09 25.48 -9.47
C ARG A 95 -9.48 24.09 -9.61
N ILE A 96 -9.69 23.27 -8.61
CA ILE A 96 -9.27 21.87 -8.60
C ILE A 96 -10.53 21.01 -8.60
N ALA A 97 -10.60 20.06 -9.53
CA ALA A 97 -11.62 19.02 -9.56
C ALA A 97 -10.96 17.65 -9.46
N VAL A 98 -11.54 16.78 -8.68
CA VAL A 98 -11.14 15.37 -8.55
C VAL A 98 -12.23 14.51 -9.14
N THR A 99 -11.86 13.51 -9.92
CA THR A 99 -12.79 12.65 -10.69
C THR A 99 -12.46 11.18 -10.43
N ASN A 100 -13.32 10.28 -10.91
CA ASN A 100 -13.08 8.83 -10.91
C ASN A 100 -13.08 8.22 -9.50
N PHE A 101 -14.17 8.40 -8.75
CA PHE A 101 -14.35 7.89 -7.39
C PHE A 101 -14.78 6.41 -7.32
N GLU A 102 -14.59 5.61 -8.35
CA GLU A 102 -15.07 4.21 -8.39
C GLU A 102 -14.36 3.29 -7.37
N HIS A 103 -13.19 3.72 -6.87
CA HIS A 103 -12.40 2.98 -5.86
C HIS A 103 -12.51 3.56 -4.44
N PHE A 104 -13.45 4.50 -4.23
CA PHE A 104 -13.62 5.09 -2.91
C PHE A 104 -13.95 4.03 -1.85
N ARG A 105 -13.41 4.23 -0.66
CA ARG A 105 -13.67 3.35 0.48
C ARG A 105 -13.35 4.05 1.81
N MET A 106 -13.84 3.49 2.90
CA MET A 106 -13.40 3.94 4.24
C MET A 106 -12.03 3.35 4.55
N ASP A 107 -11.07 4.23 4.82
CA ASP A 107 -9.70 3.82 5.12
C ASP A 107 -8.91 4.98 5.78
N VAL A 108 -7.63 4.77 6.02
CA VAL A 108 -6.72 5.80 6.54
C VAL A 108 -6.31 6.75 5.42
N GLN A 109 -6.69 8.04 5.56
CA GLN A 109 -6.56 9.03 4.50
C GLN A 109 -5.13 9.25 3.97
N VAL A 110 -4.12 8.97 4.78
CA VAL A 110 -2.71 9.04 4.34
C VAL A 110 -2.38 8.09 3.19
N GLN A 111 -3.22 7.07 2.92
CA GLN A 111 -3.03 6.17 1.78
C GLN A 111 -3.16 6.90 0.44
N ASP A 112 -4.11 7.83 0.31
CA ASP A 112 -4.24 8.64 -0.90
C ASP A 112 -3.01 9.52 -1.12
N LEU A 113 -2.51 10.14 -0.05
CA LEU A 113 -1.28 10.96 -0.11
C LEU A 113 -0.07 10.11 -0.53
N TYR A 114 0.10 8.95 0.10
CA TYR A 114 1.17 8.02 -0.26
C TYR A 114 1.08 7.59 -1.74
N TYR A 115 -0.11 7.22 -2.18
CA TYR A 115 -0.32 6.78 -3.56
C TYR A 115 -0.02 7.90 -4.57
N PHE A 116 -0.48 9.12 -4.28
CA PHE A 116 -0.20 10.29 -5.10
C PHE A 116 1.30 10.57 -5.21
N LEU A 117 1.99 10.66 -4.08
CA LEU A 117 3.43 10.91 -4.03
C LEU A 117 4.20 9.82 -4.79
N ARG A 118 3.88 8.55 -4.56
CA ARG A 118 4.50 7.43 -5.27
C ARG A 118 4.33 7.56 -6.79
N LYS A 119 3.13 7.90 -7.28
CA LYS A 119 2.87 8.09 -8.71
C LYS A 119 3.61 9.28 -9.31
N VAL A 120 3.74 10.36 -8.56
CA VAL A 120 4.55 11.51 -8.98
C VAL A 120 6.03 11.12 -9.04
N MET A 121 6.55 10.47 -8.02
CA MET A 121 7.95 10.03 -7.97
C MET A 121 8.26 9.02 -9.09
N GLU A 122 7.38 8.05 -9.36
CA GLU A 122 7.51 7.13 -10.50
C GLU A 122 7.60 7.88 -11.83
N LYS A 123 6.75 8.90 -12.03
CA LYS A 123 6.74 9.71 -13.25
C LYS A 123 8.06 10.49 -13.46
N TYR A 124 8.65 10.97 -12.39
CA TYR A 124 9.92 11.71 -12.42
C TYR A 124 11.14 10.82 -12.14
N GLN A 125 11.00 9.50 -12.31
CA GLN A 125 12.08 8.51 -12.18
C GLN A 125 12.84 8.58 -10.85
N TRP A 126 12.12 8.94 -9.76
CA TRP A 126 12.68 9.09 -8.41
C TRP A 126 13.77 10.18 -8.33
N ASP A 127 13.73 11.16 -9.21
CA ASP A 127 14.70 12.25 -9.20
C ASP A 127 14.53 13.14 -7.96
N THR A 128 15.66 13.51 -7.38
CA THR A 128 15.83 14.05 -6.02
C THR A 128 15.03 15.31 -5.65
N PRO A 129 14.71 16.28 -6.54
CA PRO A 129 13.97 17.47 -6.10
C PRO A 129 12.60 17.20 -5.49
N PHE A 130 12.00 16.02 -5.78
CA PHE A 130 10.69 15.65 -5.24
C PHE A 130 10.76 14.70 -4.03
N ALA A 131 11.87 14.01 -3.84
CA ALA A 131 12.07 13.13 -2.69
C ALA A 131 12.26 13.92 -1.39
N ASP A 132 12.84 15.11 -1.47
CA ASP A 132 13.13 15.97 -0.31
C ASP A 132 11.89 16.71 0.24
N PHE A 133 10.79 16.77 -0.51
CA PHE A 133 9.56 17.44 -0.08
C PHE A 133 8.61 16.57 0.76
N GLY A 134 8.86 15.30 0.94
CA GLY A 134 7.86 14.36 1.44
C GLY A 134 8.14 13.72 2.80
N ILE A 135 9.30 13.92 3.40
CA ILE A 135 9.65 13.22 4.66
C ILE A 135 10.41 14.18 5.59
N CYS A 136 9.69 15.08 6.23
CA CYS A 136 10.10 15.68 7.50
C CYS A 136 9.01 15.41 8.54
#